data_f790928fe39b101f6f071a1ec326f2f2
#
_entry.id   f790928fe39b101f6f071a1ec326f2f2
#
_cell.length_a   1.000
_cell.length_b   1.000
_cell.length_c   1.000
_cell.angle_alpha   90.00
_cell.angle_beta   90.00
_cell.angle_gamma   90.00
#
_symmetry.space_group_name_H-M   'P 1'
#
loop_
_entity.id
_entity.type
_entity.pdbx_description
1 polymer ?
#
loop_
_entity_poly.entity_id
_entity_poly.type
_entity_poly.pdbx_seq_one_letter_code
_entity_poly.pdbx_strand_id
1 'polypeptide(L)'
;MVFVDVGCGDGFFTILAAQVVGAKGMVYAVDTDASAIERLKRKAAERSLANVKAVVAEAEETVFCDGCADIVFYSIVLHDFRDPAKVLLNAKRMLKPSGRLVDLDWNKKQTAHGPPVRIRFSEEQAQTLIKNAGFTVESMRDAGRDHYIVIAKPQAFTALPTRKAPAGRV
;
A
#
# COMPACT_ATOMS: atom_id res chain seq x y z
N MET A 1 -6.47 -9.05 12.19
CA MET A 1 -5.52 -8.40 11.23
C MET A 1 -6.30 -7.43 10.36
N VAL A 2 -5.72 -6.25 10.09
CA VAL A 2 -6.28 -5.25 9.16
C VAL A 2 -5.37 -5.19 7.93
N PHE A 3 -5.96 -5.37 6.76
CA PHE A 3 -5.30 -5.31 5.46
C PHE A 3 -5.90 -4.17 4.65
N VAL A 4 -5.07 -3.38 3.99
CA VAL A 4 -5.51 -2.29 3.11
C VAL A 4 -4.99 -2.55 1.71
N ASP A 5 -5.90 -2.67 0.73
CA ASP A 5 -5.63 -2.90 -0.69
C ASP A 5 -5.86 -1.60 -1.45
N VAL A 6 -4.78 -0.98 -1.92
CA VAL A 6 -4.82 0.33 -2.58
C VAL A 6 -4.62 0.16 -4.08
N GLY A 7 -5.57 0.63 -4.89
CA GLY A 7 -5.67 0.31 -6.31
C GLY A 7 -6.12 -1.15 -6.49
N CYS A 8 -7.19 -1.51 -5.78
CA CYS A 8 -7.62 -2.90 -5.65
C CYS A 8 -8.25 -3.51 -6.91
N GLY A 9 -8.57 -2.68 -7.92
CA GLY A 9 -9.30 -3.11 -9.10
C GLY A 9 -10.59 -3.85 -8.75
N ASP A 10 -10.85 -4.96 -9.42
CA ASP A 10 -12.01 -5.80 -9.17
C ASP A 10 -11.83 -6.81 -8.02
N GLY A 11 -10.76 -6.63 -7.21
CA GLY A 11 -10.58 -7.27 -5.92
C GLY A 11 -9.92 -8.64 -5.92
N PHE A 12 -9.07 -8.96 -6.88
CA PHE A 12 -8.37 -10.24 -6.89
C PHE A 12 -7.66 -10.51 -5.55
N PHE A 13 -6.81 -9.59 -5.12
CA PHE A 13 -6.11 -9.72 -3.83
C PHE A 13 -6.99 -9.40 -2.64
N THR A 14 -7.92 -8.44 -2.75
CA THR A 14 -8.87 -8.12 -1.69
C THR A 14 -9.64 -9.34 -1.20
N ILE A 15 -10.19 -10.14 -2.12
CA ILE A 15 -10.96 -11.35 -1.80
C ILE A 15 -10.08 -12.40 -1.10
N LEU A 16 -8.87 -12.64 -1.62
CA LEU A 16 -7.92 -13.57 -1.01
C LEU A 16 -7.51 -13.10 0.40
N ALA A 17 -7.21 -11.81 0.56
CA ALA A 17 -6.88 -11.23 1.85
C ALA A 17 -8.05 -11.39 2.85
N ALA A 18 -9.30 -11.14 2.43
CA ALA A 18 -10.47 -11.26 3.28
C ALA A 18 -10.67 -12.69 3.81
N GLN A 19 -10.41 -13.68 2.97
CA GLN A 19 -10.45 -15.09 3.38
C GLN A 19 -9.35 -15.42 4.41
N VAL A 20 -8.13 -14.93 4.17
CA VAL A 20 -6.96 -15.19 5.04
C VAL A 20 -7.10 -14.51 6.39
N VAL A 21 -7.54 -13.23 6.43
CA VAL A 21 -7.70 -12.51 7.70
C VAL A 21 -8.90 -13.00 8.52
N GLY A 22 -9.86 -13.64 7.84
CA GLY A 22 -11.05 -14.26 8.47
C GLY A 22 -12.03 -13.25 9.08
N ALA A 23 -13.09 -13.75 9.68
CA ALA A 23 -14.21 -12.95 10.20
C ALA A 23 -13.81 -11.95 11.30
N LYS A 24 -12.72 -12.16 12.01
CA LYS A 24 -12.19 -11.25 13.04
C LYS A 24 -11.25 -10.17 12.48
N GLY A 25 -10.89 -10.27 11.20
CA GLY A 25 -10.07 -9.28 10.50
C GLY A 25 -10.91 -8.32 9.68
N MET A 26 -10.26 -7.34 9.05
CA MET A 26 -10.89 -6.36 8.17
C MET A 26 -10.01 -6.14 6.95
N VAL A 27 -10.62 -6.03 5.79
CA VAL A 27 -9.97 -5.60 4.55
C VAL A 27 -10.62 -4.31 4.08
N TYR A 28 -9.82 -3.26 3.97
CA TYR A 28 -10.20 -2.02 3.30
C TYR A 28 -9.65 -2.05 1.88
N ALA A 29 -10.44 -1.58 0.92
CA ALA A 29 -10.07 -1.54 -0.48
C ALA A 29 -10.46 -0.21 -1.11
N VAL A 30 -9.61 0.36 -1.95
CA VAL A 30 -9.87 1.61 -2.67
C VAL A 30 -9.42 1.50 -4.12
N ASP A 31 -10.25 2.01 -5.01
CA ASP A 31 -9.94 2.20 -6.42
C ASP A 31 -10.75 3.36 -6.98
N THR A 32 -10.30 3.96 -8.06
CA THR A 32 -11.03 5.03 -8.76
C THR A 32 -12.09 4.50 -9.71
N ASP A 33 -11.99 3.23 -10.16
CA ASP A 33 -12.96 2.58 -11.04
C ASP A 33 -14.19 2.11 -10.26
N ALA A 34 -15.28 2.88 -10.32
CA ALA A 34 -16.57 2.53 -9.71
C ALA A 34 -17.08 1.16 -10.16
N SER A 35 -16.89 0.79 -11.43
CA SER A 35 -17.33 -0.50 -11.96
C SER A 35 -16.54 -1.66 -11.35
N ALA A 36 -15.24 -1.48 -11.14
CA ALA A 36 -14.39 -2.47 -10.48
C ALA A 36 -14.82 -2.66 -9.01
N ILE A 37 -15.06 -1.56 -8.29
CA ILE A 37 -15.55 -1.60 -6.90
C ILE A 37 -16.89 -2.32 -6.80
N GLU A 38 -17.83 -2.08 -7.72
CA GLU A 38 -19.12 -2.79 -7.70
C GLU A 38 -18.94 -4.30 -8.01
N ARG A 39 -18.03 -4.67 -8.90
CA ARG A 39 -17.66 -6.08 -9.12
C ARG A 39 -17.05 -6.71 -7.87
N LEU A 40 -16.16 -6.00 -7.19
CA LEU A 40 -15.56 -6.45 -5.92
C LEU A 40 -16.63 -6.69 -4.84
N LYS A 41 -17.54 -5.72 -4.62
CA LYS A 41 -18.63 -5.84 -3.64
C LYS A 41 -19.51 -7.06 -3.92
N ARG A 42 -19.86 -7.28 -5.19
CA ARG A 42 -20.64 -8.47 -5.61
C ARG A 42 -19.87 -9.76 -5.30
N LYS A 43 -18.60 -9.86 -5.69
CA LYS A 43 -17.74 -11.01 -5.40
C LYS A 43 -17.62 -11.30 -3.90
N ALA A 44 -17.51 -10.26 -3.07
CA ALA A 44 -17.46 -10.38 -1.62
C ALA A 44 -18.78 -10.92 -1.05
N ALA A 45 -19.92 -10.38 -1.52
CA ALA A 45 -21.26 -10.84 -1.11
C ALA A 45 -21.51 -12.31 -1.50
N GLU A 46 -21.20 -12.71 -2.74
CA GLU A 46 -21.32 -14.09 -3.23
C GLU A 46 -20.52 -15.10 -2.37
N ARG A 47 -19.44 -14.65 -1.73
CA ARG A 47 -18.57 -15.45 -0.85
C ARG A 47 -18.84 -15.25 0.63
N SER A 48 -19.89 -14.49 0.99
CA SER A 48 -20.26 -14.15 2.37
C SER A 48 -19.11 -13.49 3.16
N LEU A 49 -18.27 -12.68 2.49
CA LEU A 49 -17.17 -11.95 3.09
C LEU A 49 -17.65 -10.60 3.63
N ALA A 50 -18.20 -10.60 4.84
CA ALA A 50 -18.70 -9.39 5.51
C ALA A 50 -17.55 -8.47 6.02
N ASN A 51 -16.31 -8.92 5.96
CA ASN A 51 -15.11 -8.22 6.43
C ASN A 51 -14.40 -7.42 5.33
N VAL A 52 -15.07 -7.12 4.21
CA VAL A 52 -14.56 -6.26 3.13
C VAL A 52 -15.27 -4.92 3.14
N LYS A 53 -14.52 -3.83 3.14
CA LYS A 53 -15.01 -2.45 2.96
C LYS A 53 -14.32 -1.83 1.74
N ALA A 54 -15.06 -1.72 0.64
CA ALA A 54 -14.55 -1.17 -0.61
C ALA A 54 -15.19 0.19 -0.93
N VAL A 55 -14.36 1.17 -1.31
CA VAL A 55 -14.77 2.54 -1.65
C VAL A 55 -14.22 2.97 -2.99
N VAL A 56 -14.96 3.84 -3.67
CA VAL A 56 -14.50 4.55 -4.88
C VAL A 56 -13.88 5.87 -4.41
N ALA A 57 -12.57 6.02 -4.55
CA ALA A 57 -11.85 7.23 -4.19
C ALA A 57 -10.44 7.25 -4.78
N GLU A 58 -9.82 8.44 -4.81
CA GLU A 58 -8.40 8.60 -5.12
C GLU A 58 -7.54 8.12 -3.94
N ALA A 59 -6.49 7.35 -4.22
CA ALA A 59 -5.57 6.84 -3.20
C ALA A 59 -4.83 7.97 -2.45
N GLU A 60 -4.53 9.06 -3.17
CA GLU A 60 -3.90 10.26 -2.64
C GLU A 60 -4.73 10.94 -1.54
N GLU A 61 -6.05 10.78 -1.56
CA GLU A 61 -6.98 11.42 -0.61
C GLU A 61 -7.54 10.42 0.41
N THR A 62 -7.11 9.14 0.35
CA THR A 62 -7.71 8.09 1.18
C THR A 62 -6.81 7.67 2.34
N VAL A 63 -7.35 7.79 3.55
CA VAL A 63 -6.80 7.24 4.78
C VAL A 63 -7.94 6.58 5.54
N PHE A 64 -7.97 5.27 5.62
CA PHE A 64 -9.06 4.54 6.29
C PHE A 64 -9.01 4.63 7.81
N CYS A 65 -7.81 4.76 8.36
CA CYS A 65 -7.58 4.80 9.82
C CYS A 65 -6.15 5.27 10.12
N ASP A 66 -5.92 5.71 11.33
CA ASP A 66 -4.59 6.04 11.82
C ASP A 66 -4.00 4.84 12.61
N GLY A 67 -2.85 4.33 12.18
CA GLY A 67 -2.10 3.30 12.88
C GLY A 67 -2.84 1.99 13.11
N CYS A 68 -3.79 1.61 12.25
CA CYS A 68 -4.59 0.40 12.43
C CYS A 68 -4.16 -0.76 11.53
N ALA A 69 -3.50 -0.48 10.39
CA ALA A 69 -3.21 -1.48 9.38
C ALA A 69 -2.00 -2.34 9.76
N ASP A 70 -2.17 -3.64 9.64
CA ASP A 70 -1.06 -4.60 9.73
C ASP A 70 -0.31 -4.68 8.39
N ILE A 71 -1.05 -4.55 7.28
CA ILE A 71 -0.49 -4.54 5.92
C ILE A 71 -1.19 -3.44 5.10
N VAL A 72 -0.40 -2.64 4.38
CA VAL A 72 -0.86 -1.84 3.24
C VAL A 72 -0.21 -2.42 1.99
N PHE A 73 -1.02 -2.74 1.01
CA PHE A 73 -0.63 -3.49 -0.17
C PHE A 73 -0.91 -2.69 -1.44
N TYR A 74 0.07 -2.66 -2.32
CA TYR A 74 -0.03 -2.18 -3.69
C TYR A 74 0.23 -3.35 -4.64
N SER A 75 -0.66 -3.55 -5.61
CA SER A 75 -0.49 -4.58 -6.62
C SER A 75 -0.57 -3.99 -8.02
N ILE A 76 0.61 -3.84 -8.63
CA ILE A 76 0.72 -3.41 -10.03
C ILE A 76 0.08 -2.01 -10.23
N VAL A 77 0.28 -1.11 -9.28
CA VAL A 77 -0.43 0.18 -9.27
C VAL A 77 0.43 1.36 -8.80
N LEU A 78 1.55 1.12 -8.09
CA LEU A 78 2.35 2.21 -7.52
C LEU A 78 2.86 3.17 -8.62
N HIS A 79 3.18 2.64 -9.80
CA HIS A 79 3.64 3.40 -10.96
C HIS A 79 2.53 4.20 -11.67
N ASP A 80 1.25 3.95 -11.37
CA ASP A 80 0.10 4.61 -12.00
C ASP A 80 -0.44 5.79 -11.19
N PHE A 81 -0.06 5.92 -9.91
CA PHE A 81 -0.50 7.05 -9.09
C PHE A 81 0.07 8.38 -9.61
N ARG A 82 -0.75 9.42 -9.58
CA ARG A 82 -0.34 10.78 -9.94
C ARG A 82 0.69 11.34 -8.96
N ASP A 83 0.53 11.04 -7.67
CA ASP A 83 1.46 11.40 -6.60
C ASP A 83 1.76 10.16 -5.72
N PRO A 84 2.66 9.27 -6.16
CA PRO A 84 3.01 8.08 -5.40
C PRO A 84 3.65 8.40 -4.03
N ALA A 85 4.29 9.57 -3.89
CA ALA A 85 4.85 9.98 -2.59
C ALA A 85 3.73 10.25 -1.56
N LYS A 86 2.65 10.93 -1.96
CA LYS A 86 1.49 11.17 -1.11
C LYS A 86 0.78 9.87 -0.73
N VAL A 87 0.62 8.95 -1.68
CA VAL A 87 0.02 7.62 -1.42
C VAL A 87 0.85 6.82 -0.42
N LEU A 88 2.18 6.85 -0.54
CA LEU A 88 3.09 6.21 0.42
C LEU A 88 3.04 6.85 1.81
N LEU A 89 2.89 8.18 1.90
CA LEU A 89 2.69 8.87 3.18
C LEU A 89 1.35 8.49 3.84
N ASN A 90 0.28 8.36 3.04
CA ASN A 90 -1.01 7.86 3.52
C ASN A 90 -0.88 6.42 4.04
N ALA A 91 -0.14 5.55 3.34
CA ALA A 91 0.16 4.20 3.82
C ALA A 91 0.89 4.22 5.16
N LYS A 92 1.91 5.07 5.30
CA LYS A 92 2.66 5.21 6.55
C LYS A 92 1.77 5.64 7.71
N ARG A 93 0.82 6.54 7.45
CA ARG A 93 -0.18 6.99 8.44
C ARG A 93 -1.11 5.85 8.86
N MET A 94 -1.55 5.02 7.91
CA MET A 94 -2.44 3.89 8.20
C MET A 94 -1.76 2.74 8.93
N LEU A 95 -0.46 2.52 8.70
CA LEU A 95 0.27 1.38 9.23
C LEU A 95 0.53 1.50 10.73
N LYS A 96 0.37 0.36 11.42
CA LYS A 96 0.94 0.18 12.76
C LYS A 96 2.46 0.32 12.72
N PRO A 97 3.13 0.67 13.84
CA PRO A 97 4.60 0.65 13.90
C PRO A 97 5.22 -0.72 13.54
N SER A 98 4.50 -1.81 13.82
CA SER A 98 4.88 -3.19 13.45
C SER A 98 4.35 -3.63 12.09
N GLY A 99 3.55 -2.81 11.40
CA GLY A 99 2.93 -3.13 10.12
C GLY A 99 3.92 -3.14 8.96
N ARG A 100 3.46 -3.58 7.81
CA ARG A 100 4.27 -3.68 6.59
C ARG A 100 3.58 -3.03 5.40
N LEU A 101 4.35 -2.25 4.66
CA LEU A 101 4.06 -1.91 3.28
C LEU A 101 4.53 -3.05 2.40
N VAL A 102 3.69 -3.48 1.48
CA VAL A 102 4.03 -4.49 0.46
C VAL A 102 3.68 -3.92 -0.91
N ASP A 103 4.68 -3.82 -1.78
CA ASP A 103 4.54 -3.36 -3.16
C ASP A 103 4.93 -4.49 -4.11
N LEU A 104 3.97 -4.97 -4.89
CA LEU A 104 4.16 -5.95 -5.96
C LEU A 104 3.99 -5.22 -7.29
N ASP A 105 5.04 -5.09 -8.08
CA ASP A 105 4.96 -4.36 -9.34
C ASP A 105 5.78 -5.00 -10.46
N TRP A 106 5.61 -4.49 -11.68
CA TRP A 106 6.29 -4.96 -12.87
C TRP A 106 7.77 -4.62 -12.85
N ASN A 107 8.63 -5.60 -13.17
CA ASN A 107 10.02 -5.32 -13.52
C ASN A 107 10.09 -4.36 -14.72
N LYS A 108 11.00 -3.40 -14.69
CA LYS A 108 11.19 -2.42 -15.77
C LYS A 108 11.96 -3.03 -16.94
N LYS A 109 11.39 -4.08 -17.52
CA LYS A 109 11.92 -4.78 -18.71
C LYS A 109 10.82 -5.09 -19.69
N GLN A 110 11.19 -5.42 -20.94
CA GLN A 110 10.21 -5.84 -21.94
C GLN A 110 9.56 -7.17 -21.54
N THR A 111 8.23 -7.19 -21.53
CA THR A 111 7.40 -8.37 -21.22
C THR A 111 6.35 -8.54 -22.31
N ALA A 112 5.78 -9.75 -22.41
CA ALA A 112 4.72 -10.06 -23.36
C ALA A 112 3.40 -9.32 -23.03
N HIS A 113 3.21 -8.96 -21.77
CA HIS A 113 2.01 -8.32 -21.24
C HIS A 113 2.39 -7.21 -20.26
N GLY A 114 1.39 -6.42 -19.82
CA GLY A 114 1.54 -5.38 -18.82
C GLY A 114 1.69 -3.97 -19.41
N PRO A 115 1.85 -2.95 -18.56
CA PRO A 115 1.94 -1.58 -18.98
C PRO A 115 3.25 -1.30 -19.76
N PRO A 116 3.31 -0.22 -20.55
CA PRO A 116 4.53 0.16 -21.25
C PRO A 116 5.72 0.32 -20.28
N VAL A 117 6.91 -0.15 -20.71
CA VAL A 117 8.14 -0.12 -19.89
C VAL A 117 8.48 1.28 -19.37
N ARG A 118 8.15 2.34 -20.15
CA ARG A 118 8.46 3.72 -19.78
C ARG A 118 7.77 4.21 -18.51
N ILE A 119 6.58 3.67 -18.16
CA ILE A 119 5.85 4.07 -16.95
C ILE A 119 6.19 3.21 -15.74
N ARG A 120 6.77 2.03 -15.92
CA ARG A 120 7.15 1.15 -14.82
C ARG A 120 8.29 1.76 -14.01
N PHE A 121 8.25 1.58 -12.71
CA PHE A 121 9.40 1.86 -11.87
C PHE A 121 10.41 0.70 -11.93
N SER A 122 11.69 1.05 -11.97
CA SER A 122 12.71 0.04 -11.67
C SER A 122 12.68 -0.27 -10.17
N GLU A 123 13.24 -1.39 -9.81
CA GLU A 123 13.40 -1.82 -8.43
C GLU A 123 14.09 -0.73 -7.58
N GLU A 124 15.11 -0.08 -8.12
CA GLU A 124 15.83 1.01 -7.46
C GLU A 124 14.95 2.26 -7.30
N GLN A 125 14.14 2.60 -8.32
CA GLN A 125 13.21 3.72 -8.26
C GLN A 125 12.13 3.48 -7.21
N ALA A 126 11.53 2.29 -7.16
CA ALA A 126 10.52 1.92 -6.17
C ALA A 126 11.11 1.97 -4.74
N GLN A 127 12.29 1.37 -4.52
CA GLN A 127 12.97 1.45 -3.24
C GLN A 127 13.26 2.87 -2.79
N THR A 128 13.69 3.73 -3.72
CA THR A 128 14.01 5.13 -3.43
C THR A 128 12.77 5.90 -3.02
N LEU A 129 11.65 5.74 -3.74
CA LEU A 129 10.36 6.34 -3.38
C LEU A 129 9.90 5.89 -1.99
N ILE A 130 9.93 4.59 -1.72
CA ILE A 130 9.52 4.00 -0.44
C ILE A 130 10.40 4.52 0.70
N LYS A 131 11.73 4.58 0.52
CA LYS A 131 12.66 5.13 1.53
C LYS A 131 12.41 6.61 1.79
N ASN A 132 12.19 7.41 0.74
CA ASN A 132 11.93 8.85 0.86
C ASN A 132 10.60 9.14 1.58
N ALA A 133 9.61 8.24 1.50
CA ALA A 133 8.38 8.32 2.26
C ALA A 133 8.54 7.91 3.75
N GLY A 134 9.75 7.60 4.18
CA GLY A 134 10.07 7.28 5.57
C GLY A 134 9.82 5.83 5.94
N PHE A 135 10.15 4.92 5.04
CA PHE A 135 10.17 3.48 5.29
C PHE A 135 11.59 2.93 5.28
N THR A 136 11.78 1.82 5.98
CA THR A 136 12.96 0.96 5.84
C THR A 136 12.58 -0.26 5.02
N VAL A 137 13.24 -0.45 3.89
CA VAL A 137 13.06 -1.65 3.06
C VAL A 137 13.69 -2.85 3.79
N GLU A 138 12.89 -3.87 4.06
CA GLU A 138 13.32 -5.10 4.74
C GLU A 138 13.74 -6.17 3.73
N SER A 139 13.02 -6.27 2.63
CA SER A 139 13.37 -7.18 1.55
C SER A 139 12.89 -6.65 0.20
N MET A 140 13.59 -7.07 -0.82
CA MET A 140 13.23 -6.91 -2.22
C MET A 140 13.67 -8.15 -2.97
N ARG A 141 12.81 -8.69 -3.81
CA ARG A 141 13.08 -9.92 -4.55
C ARG A 141 12.20 -10.03 -5.78
N ASP A 142 12.59 -10.85 -6.72
CA ASP A 142 11.74 -11.23 -7.83
C ASP A 142 10.48 -11.95 -7.33
N ALA A 143 9.35 -11.63 -7.94
CA ALA A 143 8.05 -12.27 -7.75
C ALA A 143 7.62 -12.92 -9.08
N GLY A 144 8.09 -14.12 -9.32
CA GLY A 144 7.95 -14.78 -10.59
C GLY A 144 8.88 -14.20 -11.65
N ARG A 145 8.46 -14.29 -12.92
CA ARG A 145 9.32 -13.91 -14.05
C ARG A 145 9.37 -12.41 -14.30
N ASP A 146 8.23 -11.72 -14.13
CA ASP A 146 8.02 -10.41 -14.70
C ASP A 146 7.74 -9.31 -13.65
N HIS A 147 7.73 -9.68 -12.38
CA HIS A 147 7.42 -8.77 -11.27
C HIS A 147 8.52 -8.80 -10.20
N TYR A 148 8.55 -7.77 -9.37
CA TYR A 148 9.28 -7.72 -8.12
C TYR A 148 8.30 -7.52 -6.95
N ILE A 149 8.75 -7.81 -5.74
CA ILE A 149 8.04 -7.50 -4.51
C ILE A 149 8.98 -6.80 -3.53
N VAL A 150 8.53 -5.67 -2.99
CA VAL A 150 9.21 -4.93 -1.92
C VAL A 150 8.41 -5.06 -0.64
N ILE A 151 9.09 -5.38 0.46
CA ILE A 151 8.50 -5.36 1.80
C ILE A 151 9.26 -4.31 2.61
N ALA A 152 8.53 -3.38 3.21
CA ALA A 152 9.10 -2.29 3.99
C ALA A 152 8.31 -2.04 5.27
N LYS A 153 8.97 -1.51 6.30
CA LYS A 153 8.34 -1.10 7.56
C LYS A 153 8.41 0.41 7.74
N PRO A 154 7.43 1.03 8.40
CA PRO A 154 7.50 2.43 8.77
C PRO A 154 8.76 2.68 9.63
N GLN A 155 9.50 3.74 9.32
CA GLN A 155 10.54 4.23 10.24
C GLN A 155 9.85 4.87 11.45
N ALA A 156 10.37 4.59 12.64
CA ALA A 156 9.94 5.29 13.85
C ALA A 156 10.10 6.81 13.65
N PHE A 157 9.12 7.58 14.12
CA PHE A 157 9.29 9.02 14.19
C PHE A 157 10.47 9.33 15.10
N THR A 158 11.60 9.74 14.52
CA THR A 158 12.67 10.37 15.31
C THR A 158 12.13 11.73 15.72
N ALA A 159 11.69 11.86 16.99
CA ALA A 159 11.37 13.16 17.53
C ALA A 159 12.64 14.03 17.39
N LEU A 160 12.50 15.17 16.74
CA LEU A 160 13.56 16.16 16.69
C LEU A 160 14.02 16.43 18.13
N PRO A 161 15.33 16.46 18.44
CA PRO A 161 15.82 16.79 19.76
C PRO A 161 15.24 18.17 20.13
N THR A 162 14.49 18.23 21.21
CA THR A 162 13.97 19.48 21.76
C THR A 162 15.18 20.39 22.00
N ARG A 163 15.26 21.51 21.27
CA ARG A 163 16.26 22.53 21.56
C ARG A 163 16.09 22.93 23.04
N LYS A 164 17.10 22.56 23.86
CA LYS A 164 17.20 23.10 25.20
C LYS A 164 17.22 24.62 25.07
N ALA A 165 16.27 25.29 25.72
CA ALA A 165 16.31 26.74 25.86
C ALA A 165 17.64 27.14 26.52
N PRO A 166 18.31 28.22 26.07
CA PRO A 166 19.51 28.69 26.74
C PRO A 166 19.16 29.06 28.17
N ALA A 167 19.94 28.52 29.13
CA ALA A 167 19.83 28.91 30.52
C ALA A 167 20.10 30.40 30.63
N GLY A 168 19.07 31.15 31.06
CA GLY A 168 19.20 32.57 31.34
C GLY A 168 20.29 32.77 32.42
N ARG A 169 21.25 33.61 32.08
CA ARG A 169 22.19 34.14 33.11
C ARG A 169 21.43 35.19 33.92
N VAL A 170 21.38 35.00 35.21
CA VAL A 170 21.07 36.00 36.23
C VAL A 170 22.30 36.90 36.44
#